data_c32d8879da3caabf1465249fd2b12fea
#
_entry.id   c32d8879da3caabf1465249fd2b12fea
#
_cell.length_a   1.000
_cell.length_b   1.000
_cell.length_c   1.000
_cell.angle_alpha   90.00
_cell.angle_beta   90.00
_cell.angle_gamma   90.00
#
_symmetry.space_group_name_H-M   'P 1'
#
loop_
_entity.id
_entity.type
_entity.pdbx_description
1 polymer ?
#
loop_
_entity_poly.entity_id
_entity_poly.type
_entity_poly.pdbx_seq_one_letter_code
_entity_poly.pdbx_strand_id
1 'polypeptide(L)'
;MLILRKLATVILGATVIVSGAGTAFAQTDTTVVAEVNGVKLTVADLEQEESAKLLQAHNQYYQAEKKALEDLIAKRLLQQKASHEGLSVDQLLDRDIKSQLQDPTEDQMKVYYEGLETDQPYEAVRGKILEKIRQLRTDKARTAYVRALRAQSNVIVELRSPSANVNLENAYSLGSKHPLVTLVEFADYECPYCQKVASDLRKLQDEFGDKLALVYKDFPLPMHSHSQKAAEAARCAGKQGKFWEYHDELFRSKQLDVGQLKEDALALHLDARQFGTCLDSGEEAADVQRDREEGVKLGLSGTPSFFVNGHFYSGALDYTALHQIVEEQVEAAPRESTVAVNR
;
A
#
# COMPACT_ATOMS: atom_id res chain seq x y z
N MET A 1 53.67 68.52 -6.78
CA MET A 1 52.87 68.58 -5.55
C MET A 1 51.57 67.79 -5.81
N LEU A 2 51.64 66.52 -5.49
CA LEU A 2 50.53 65.59 -5.72
C LEU A 2 49.85 65.32 -4.40
N ILE A 3 48.54 65.54 -4.32
CA ILE A 3 47.72 65.24 -3.16
C ILE A 3 47.02 63.84 -3.39
N LEU A 4 47.44 62.86 -2.56
CA LEU A 4 46.79 61.55 -2.53
C LEU A 4 45.47 61.64 -1.72
N ARG A 5 44.36 61.36 -2.35
CA ARG A 5 43.07 61.09 -1.69
C ARG A 5 42.98 59.60 -1.32
N LYS A 6 42.87 59.29 -0.02
CA LYS A 6 42.55 57.96 0.49
C LYS A 6 41.01 57.76 0.40
N LEU A 7 40.58 56.79 -0.37
CA LEU A 7 39.21 56.25 -0.28
C LEU A 7 39.16 55.24 0.89
N ALA A 8 38.30 55.49 1.84
CA ALA A 8 37.94 54.55 2.88
C ALA A 8 36.74 53.70 2.39
N THR A 9 36.99 52.38 2.24
CA THR A 9 35.96 51.40 1.93
C THR A 9 35.29 50.99 3.23
N VAL A 10 34.03 51.36 3.40
CA VAL A 10 33.16 50.86 4.50
C VAL A 10 32.66 49.46 4.09
N ILE A 11 33.10 48.45 4.76
CA ILE A 11 32.55 47.08 4.65
C ILE A 11 31.36 47.02 5.63
N LEU A 12 30.16 47.06 5.09
CA LEU A 12 28.93 46.72 5.86
C LEU A 12 28.90 45.20 6.03
N GLY A 13 29.20 44.74 7.23
CA GLY A 13 29.01 43.37 7.62
C GLY A 13 27.54 43.07 7.82
N ALA A 14 26.94 42.33 6.88
CA ALA A 14 25.59 41.77 7.07
C ALA A 14 25.71 40.55 7.99
N THR A 15 25.28 40.68 9.24
CA THR A 15 25.15 39.54 10.17
C THR A 15 23.91 38.74 9.77
N VAL A 16 24.10 37.63 9.11
CA VAL A 16 23.03 36.66 8.87
C VAL A 16 22.78 35.90 10.16
N ILE A 17 21.69 36.19 10.83
CA ILE A 17 21.18 35.36 11.94
C ILE A 17 20.56 34.12 11.30
N VAL A 18 21.29 33.02 11.30
CA VAL A 18 20.75 31.69 10.97
C VAL A 18 19.93 31.22 12.17
N SER A 19 18.63 31.43 12.14
CA SER A 19 17.69 30.78 13.08
C SER A 19 17.70 29.29 12.78
N GLY A 20 18.31 28.50 13.68
CA GLY A 20 18.34 27.05 13.60
C GLY A 20 16.97 26.44 13.80
N ALA A 21 16.17 26.34 12.73
CA ALA A 21 15.14 25.32 12.62
C ALA A 21 15.84 24.09 12.04
N GLY A 22 15.85 23.00 12.79
CA GLY A 22 16.41 21.73 12.34
C GLY A 22 15.64 21.23 11.11
N THR A 23 16.14 21.61 9.95
CA THR A 23 15.73 20.99 8.68
C THR A 23 16.39 19.63 8.62
N ALA A 24 15.61 18.56 8.69
CA ALA A 24 16.06 17.28 8.19
C ALA A 24 16.42 17.50 6.71
N PHE A 25 17.72 17.56 6.43
CA PHE A 25 18.19 17.68 5.05
C PHE A 25 17.83 16.37 4.34
N ALA A 26 16.91 16.42 3.40
CA ALA A 26 16.78 15.38 2.41
C ALA A 26 18.13 15.29 1.68
N GLN A 27 18.83 14.17 1.85
CA GLN A 27 20.06 13.91 1.12
C GLN A 27 19.69 13.79 -0.36
N THR A 28 20.41 14.49 -1.24
CA THR A 28 20.19 14.36 -2.68
C THR A 28 20.92 13.12 -3.19
N ASP A 29 20.47 12.55 -4.31
CA ASP A 29 21.04 11.33 -4.92
C ASP A 29 22.57 11.41 -5.11
N THR A 30 23.10 12.62 -5.30
CA THR A 30 24.54 12.88 -5.47
C THR A 30 25.31 13.10 -4.16
N THR A 31 24.63 13.06 -3.00
CA THR A 31 25.30 13.21 -1.71
C THR A 31 26.23 12.03 -1.46
N VAL A 32 27.52 12.32 -1.23
CA VAL A 32 28.54 11.30 -0.89
C VAL A 32 28.30 10.84 0.55
N VAL A 33 28.06 9.54 0.74
CA VAL A 33 27.81 8.92 2.05
C VAL A 33 29.02 8.18 2.60
N ALA A 34 29.93 7.75 1.72
CA ALA A 34 31.19 7.09 2.10
C ALA A 34 32.27 7.26 1.01
N GLU A 35 33.51 6.94 1.37
CA GLU A 35 34.60 6.80 0.41
C GLU A 35 35.42 5.56 0.77
N VAL A 36 35.63 4.67 -0.21
CA VAL A 36 36.39 3.42 -0.04
C VAL A 36 37.51 3.38 -1.06
N ASN A 37 38.74 3.44 -0.59
CA ASN A 37 39.93 3.42 -1.46
C ASN A 37 39.91 4.50 -2.58
N GLY A 38 39.38 5.69 -2.28
CA GLY A 38 39.30 6.80 -3.23
C GLY A 38 38.03 6.76 -4.12
N VAL A 39 37.20 5.72 -4.04
CA VAL A 39 35.89 5.61 -4.72
C VAL A 39 34.79 6.15 -3.81
N LYS A 40 34.10 7.16 -4.29
CA LYS A 40 32.99 7.79 -3.55
C LYS A 40 31.74 6.99 -3.77
N LEU A 41 31.05 6.67 -2.67
CA LEU A 41 29.73 6.07 -2.64
C LEU A 41 28.70 7.17 -2.38
N THR A 42 27.68 7.24 -3.20
CA THR A 42 26.61 8.25 -3.10
C THR A 42 25.35 7.66 -2.47
N VAL A 43 24.37 8.51 -2.17
CA VAL A 43 23.01 8.05 -1.79
C VAL A 43 22.42 7.18 -2.90
N ALA A 44 22.58 7.57 -4.18
CA ALA A 44 22.09 6.78 -5.30
C ALA A 44 22.72 5.38 -5.37
N ASP A 45 24.04 5.27 -5.15
CA ASP A 45 24.71 3.95 -5.11
C ASP A 45 24.16 3.09 -3.97
N LEU A 46 23.97 3.69 -2.78
CA LEU A 46 23.40 3.00 -1.63
C LEU A 46 21.96 2.55 -1.89
N GLU A 47 21.13 3.41 -2.48
CA GLU A 47 19.75 3.08 -2.82
C GLU A 47 19.64 2.03 -3.92
N GLN A 48 20.57 2.02 -4.88
CA GLN A 48 20.61 1.03 -5.93
C GLN A 48 21.07 -0.34 -5.44
N GLU A 49 22.13 -0.39 -4.64
CA GLU A 49 22.75 -1.66 -4.20
C GLU A 49 22.03 -2.27 -2.99
N GLU A 50 21.48 -1.43 -2.09
CA GLU A 50 20.83 -1.85 -0.85
C GLU A 50 19.32 -1.54 -0.84
N SER A 51 18.72 -1.42 -2.03
CA SER A 51 17.29 -1.06 -2.21
C SER A 51 16.34 -1.89 -1.35
N ALA A 52 16.58 -3.19 -1.22
CA ALA A 52 15.78 -4.11 -0.41
C ALA A 52 15.71 -3.70 1.07
N LYS A 53 16.85 -3.32 1.66
CA LYS A 53 16.92 -2.91 3.07
C LYS A 53 16.29 -1.54 3.29
N LEU A 54 16.39 -0.66 2.30
CA LEU A 54 15.95 0.72 2.40
C LEU A 54 14.47 0.91 2.06
N LEU A 55 13.94 0.16 1.07
CA LEU A 55 12.56 0.31 0.63
C LEU A 55 11.56 0.12 1.78
N GLN A 56 11.74 -0.91 2.59
CA GLN A 56 10.85 -1.17 3.73
C GLN A 56 10.92 -0.04 4.77
N ALA A 57 12.12 0.46 5.08
CA ALA A 57 12.31 1.57 6.01
C ALA A 57 11.71 2.87 5.46
N HIS A 58 11.95 3.18 4.18
CA HIS A 58 11.38 4.34 3.51
C HIS A 58 9.85 4.28 3.45
N ASN A 59 9.29 3.08 3.20
CA ASN A 59 7.84 2.91 3.22
C ASN A 59 7.25 3.11 4.62
N GLN A 60 7.87 2.58 5.67
CA GLN A 60 7.44 2.80 7.04
C GLN A 60 7.46 4.29 7.41
N TYR A 61 8.53 4.99 7.04
CA TYR A 61 8.65 6.43 7.23
C TYR A 61 7.54 7.19 6.47
N TYR A 62 7.35 6.86 5.20
CA TYR A 62 6.29 7.45 4.38
C TYR A 62 4.88 7.23 4.98
N GLN A 63 4.57 6.03 5.46
CA GLN A 63 3.27 5.78 6.09
C GLN A 63 3.08 6.62 7.36
N ALA A 64 4.13 6.80 8.15
CA ALA A 64 4.08 7.70 9.33
C ALA A 64 3.89 9.17 8.90
N GLU A 65 4.59 9.60 7.86
CA GLU A 65 4.48 10.95 7.28
C GLU A 65 3.10 11.20 6.68
N LYS A 66 2.57 10.26 5.89
CA LYS A 66 1.21 10.30 5.32
C LYS A 66 0.17 10.44 6.43
N LYS A 67 0.27 9.62 7.47
CA LYS A 67 -0.64 9.69 8.61
C LYS A 67 -0.57 11.05 9.32
N ALA A 68 0.61 11.54 9.61
CA ALA A 68 0.80 12.84 10.24
C ALA A 68 0.26 14.00 9.37
N LEU A 69 0.44 13.91 8.05
CA LEU A 69 -0.10 14.89 7.10
C LEU A 69 -1.63 14.86 7.08
N GLU A 70 -2.26 13.69 7.04
CA GLU A 70 -3.72 13.54 7.07
C GLU A 70 -4.30 14.11 8.38
N ASP A 71 -3.66 13.83 9.52
CA ASP A 71 -4.05 14.41 10.82
C ASP A 71 -3.93 15.94 10.82
N LEU A 72 -2.89 16.49 10.19
CA LEU A 72 -2.70 17.93 10.04
C LEU A 72 -3.74 18.56 9.12
N ILE A 73 -4.04 17.94 7.98
CA ILE A 73 -5.10 18.39 7.05
C ILE A 73 -6.44 18.41 7.78
N ALA A 74 -6.81 17.32 8.46
CA ALA A 74 -8.04 17.24 9.23
C ALA A 74 -8.14 18.37 10.28
N LYS A 75 -7.05 18.61 11.03
CA LYS A 75 -6.97 19.71 11.99
C LYS A 75 -7.18 21.06 11.33
N ARG A 76 -6.56 21.32 10.17
CA ARG A 76 -6.69 22.59 9.43
C ARG A 76 -8.11 22.80 8.91
N LEU A 77 -8.74 21.78 8.34
CA LEU A 77 -10.12 21.85 7.85
C LEU A 77 -11.10 22.18 8.99
N LEU A 78 -10.96 21.52 10.14
CA LEU A 78 -11.77 21.78 11.33
C LEU A 78 -11.55 23.22 11.86
N GLN A 79 -10.29 23.68 11.92
CA GLN A 79 -9.96 25.04 12.35
C GLN A 79 -10.56 26.10 11.40
N GLN A 80 -10.45 25.90 10.10
CA GLN A 80 -11.01 26.83 9.10
C GLN A 80 -12.53 26.88 9.22
N LYS A 81 -13.21 25.73 9.31
CA LYS A 81 -14.66 25.66 9.48
C LYS A 81 -15.12 26.34 10.78
N ALA A 82 -14.48 26.04 11.90
CA ALA A 82 -14.80 26.65 13.18
C ALA A 82 -14.60 28.17 13.15
N SER A 83 -13.47 28.65 12.64
CA SER A 83 -13.18 30.09 12.53
C SER A 83 -14.18 30.81 11.63
N HIS A 84 -14.61 30.21 10.51
CA HIS A 84 -15.61 30.79 9.62
C HIS A 84 -16.96 30.98 10.32
N GLU A 85 -17.28 30.12 11.29
CA GLU A 85 -18.53 30.17 12.04
C GLU A 85 -18.41 30.87 13.41
N GLY A 86 -17.25 31.44 13.73
CA GLY A 86 -17.01 32.12 15.00
C GLY A 86 -17.00 31.18 16.23
N LEU A 87 -16.67 29.89 16.01
CA LEU A 87 -16.64 28.86 17.03
C LEU A 87 -15.21 28.41 17.32
N SER A 88 -15.01 27.80 18.49
CA SER A 88 -13.85 26.93 18.71
C SER A 88 -14.07 25.57 18.00
N VAL A 89 -12.98 24.82 17.76
CA VAL A 89 -13.09 23.47 17.19
C VAL A 89 -13.94 22.56 18.10
N ASP A 90 -13.79 22.67 19.39
CA ASP A 90 -14.57 21.86 20.36
C ASP A 90 -16.06 22.21 20.28
N GLN A 91 -16.42 23.49 20.21
CA GLN A 91 -17.81 23.92 20.04
C GLN A 91 -18.41 23.41 18.71
N LEU A 92 -17.64 23.46 17.64
CA LEU A 92 -18.04 22.91 16.34
C LEU A 92 -18.31 21.41 16.41
N LEU A 93 -17.38 20.63 16.99
CA LEU A 93 -17.52 19.17 17.14
C LEU A 93 -18.64 18.78 18.10
N ASP A 94 -18.84 19.53 19.16
CA ASP A 94 -19.97 19.33 20.09
C ASP A 94 -21.31 19.55 19.39
N ARG A 95 -21.46 20.65 18.64
CA ARG A 95 -22.70 20.97 17.92
C ARG A 95 -22.99 19.99 16.78
N ASP A 96 -22.00 19.73 15.91
CA ASP A 96 -22.22 19.03 14.66
C ASP A 96 -22.10 17.50 14.79
N ILE A 97 -21.45 17.01 15.85
CA ILE A 97 -21.22 15.60 16.04
C ILE A 97 -21.79 15.10 17.36
N LYS A 98 -21.25 15.52 18.50
CA LYS A 98 -21.57 14.91 19.80
C LYS A 98 -23.05 15.07 20.19
N SER A 99 -23.64 16.26 19.94
CA SER A 99 -25.06 16.51 20.24
C SER A 99 -26.04 15.66 19.41
N GLN A 100 -25.58 15.09 18.29
CA GLN A 100 -26.38 14.29 17.38
C GLN A 100 -26.20 12.79 17.59
N LEU A 101 -25.21 12.37 18.38
CA LEU A 101 -24.94 10.97 18.65
C LEU A 101 -25.82 10.46 19.78
N GLN A 102 -26.55 9.38 19.48
CA GLN A 102 -27.34 8.69 20.48
C GLN A 102 -26.46 7.72 21.26
N ASP A 103 -26.75 7.55 22.54
CA ASP A 103 -26.16 6.50 23.35
C ASP A 103 -26.49 5.10 22.82
N PRO A 104 -25.63 4.12 23.02
CA PRO A 104 -25.94 2.75 22.68
C PRO A 104 -27.09 2.23 23.57
N THR A 105 -27.95 1.42 22.98
CA THR A 105 -28.96 0.70 23.77
C THR A 105 -28.28 -0.37 24.63
N GLU A 106 -29.00 -0.85 25.66
CA GLU A 106 -28.50 -1.92 26.52
C GLU A 106 -28.18 -3.20 25.72
N ASP A 107 -29.00 -3.53 24.72
CA ASP A 107 -28.75 -4.68 23.84
C ASP A 107 -27.49 -4.51 23.01
N GLN A 108 -27.24 -3.32 22.49
CA GLN A 108 -25.99 -3.03 21.76
C GLN A 108 -24.75 -3.14 22.64
N MET A 109 -24.87 -2.75 23.90
CA MET A 109 -23.77 -2.90 24.87
C MET A 109 -23.53 -4.38 25.23
N LYS A 110 -24.59 -5.19 25.36
CA LYS A 110 -24.47 -6.62 25.59
C LYS A 110 -23.84 -7.35 24.42
N VAL A 111 -24.27 -7.04 23.18
CA VAL A 111 -23.64 -7.60 21.96
C VAL A 111 -22.15 -7.24 21.90
N TYR A 112 -21.78 -6.00 22.26
CA TYR A 112 -20.37 -5.61 22.34
C TYR A 112 -19.62 -6.41 23.42
N TYR A 113 -20.25 -6.64 24.57
CA TYR A 113 -19.66 -7.43 25.67
C TYR A 113 -19.44 -8.90 25.28
N GLU A 114 -20.37 -9.52 24.55
CA GLU A 114 -20.22 -10.90 24.04
C GLU A 114 -19.02 -11.08 23.12
N GLY A 115 -18.58 -10.02 22.46
CA GLY A 115 -17.37 -10.01 21.63
C GLY A 115 -16.07 -9.67 22.38
N LEU A 116 -16.13 -9.45 23.71
CA LEU A 116 -14.95 -9.17 24.51
C LEU A 116 -14.36 -10.45 25.13
N GLU A 117 -13.07 -10.63 24.99
CA GLU A 117 -12.33 -11.65 25.75
C GLU A 117 -12.13 -11.17 27.21
N THR A 118 -13.12 -11.40 28.08
CA THR A 118 -13.06 -10.98 29.49
C THR A 118 -13.79 -11.95 30.41
N ASP A 119 -13.22 -12.21 31.59
CA ASP A 119 -13.83 -12.99 32.65
C ASP A 119 -14.65 -12.12 33.62
N GLN A 120 -14.67 -10.79 33.43
CA GLN A 120 -15.41 -9.87 34.30
C GLN A 120 -16.89 -9.88 33.95
N PRO A 121 -17.82 -9.91 34.94
CA PRO A 121 -19.24 -9.85 34.66
C PRO A 121 -19.61 -8.52 33.99
N TYR A 122 -20.65 -8.54 33.15
CA TYR A 122 -21.14 -7.40 32.38
C TYR A 122 -21.29 -6.13 33.23
N GLU A 123 -21.91 -6.24 34.40
CA GLU A 123 -22.17 -5.09 35.28
C GLU A 123 -20.89 -4.39 35.74
N ALA A 124 -19.79 -5.13 35.88
CA ALA A 124 -18.49 -4.55 36.29
C ALA A 124 -17.83 -3.75 35.17
N VAL A 125 -18.12 -4.07 33.91
CA VAL A 125 -17.50 -3.44 32.73
C VAL A 125 -18.47 -2.55 31.93
N ARG A 126 -19.75 -2.55 32.26
CA ARG A 126 -20.82 -1.82 31.58
C ARG A 126 -20.49 -0.34 31.33
N GLY A 127 -19.98 0.35 32.34
CA GLY A 127 -19.58 1.76 32.21
C GLY A 127 -18.45 1.97 31.21
N LYS A 128 -17.45 1.07 31.22
CA LYS A 128 -16.32 1.10 30.26
C LYS A 128 -16.79 0.81 28.83
N ILE A 129 -17.73 -0.12 28.67
CA ILE A 129 -18.34 -0.46 27.37
C ILE A 129 -19.08 0.76 26.82
N LEU A 130 -19.91 1.42 27.64
CA LEU A 130 -20.62 2.63 27.24
C LEU A 130 -19.67 3.70 26.71
N GLU A 131 -18.62 4.03 27.49
CA GLU A 131 -17.63 5.02 27.08
C GLU A 131 -16.89 4.59 25.80
N LYS A 132 -16.53 3.31 25.69
CA LYS A 132 -15.86 2.80 24.50
C LYS A 132 -16.72 2.92 23.24
N ILE A 133 -18.00 2.58 23.32
CA ILE A 133 -18.94 2.70 22.19
C ILE A 133 -19.18 4.17 21.84
N ARG A 134 -19.32 5.06 22.82
CA ARG A 134 -19.41 6.52 22.61
C ARG A 134 -18.18 7.04 21.86
N GLN A 135 -17.00 6.66 22.30
CA GLN A 135 -15.74 7.04 21.64
C GLN A 135 -15.69 6.55 20.19
N LEU A 136 -16.00 5.27 19.95
CA LEU A 136 -16.02 4.69 18.60
C LEU A 136 -17.03 5.41 17.67
N ARG A 137 -18.22 5.74 18.18
CA ARG A 137 -19.22 6.50 17.43
C ARG A 137 -18.76 7.91 17.11
N THR A 138 -18.16 8.57 18.10
CA THR A 138 -17.61 9.94 17.93
C THR A 138 -16.49 9.95 16.90
N ASP A 139 -15.55 9.00 16.97
CA ASP A 139 -14.43 8.90 16.03
C ASP A 139 -14.92 8.63 14.61
N LYS A 140 -15.89 7.72 14.46
CA LYS A 140 -16.52 7.41 13.15
C LYS A 140 -17.23 8.64 12.57
N ALA A 141 -18.01 9.34 13.39
CA ALA A 141 -18.71 10.54 12.96
C ALA A 141 -17.75 11.68 12.62
N ARG A 142 -16.70 11.88 13.43
CA ARG A 142 -15.64 12.85 13.14
C ARG A 142 -14.92 12.55 11.84
N THR A 143 -14.59 11.29 11.57
CA THR A 143 -13.96 10.87 10.31
C THR A 143 -14.87 11.18 9.12
N ALA A 144 -16.15 10.87 9.21
CA ALA A 144 -17.14 11.19 8.16
C ALA A 144 -17.29 12.71 7.96
N TYR A 145 -17.30 13.49 9.05
CA TYR A 145 -17.39 14.94 9.00
C TYR A 145 -16.16 15.57 8.32
N VAL A 146 -14.95 15.14 8.70
CA VAL A 146 -13.70 15.59 8.06
C VAL A 146 -13.67 15.22 6.58
N ARG A 147 -14.12 14.02 6.22
CA ARG A 147 -14.23 13.61 4.80
C ARG A 147 -15.15 14.54 4.01
N ALA A 148 -16.30 14.90 4.58
CA ALA A 148 -17.23 15.85 3.95
C ALA A 148 -16.61 17.24 3.80
N LEU A 149 -15.87 17.74 4.81
CA LEU A 149 -15.16 19.00 4.72
C LEU A 149 -14.07 18.98 3.63
N ARG A 150 -13.32 17.88 3.54
CA ARG A 150 -12.28 17.69 2.51
C ARG A 150 -12.88 17.73 1.10
N ALA A 151 -14.01 17.04 0.88
CA ALA A 151 -14.70 17.03 -0.42
C ALA A 151 -15.21 18.41 -0.87
N GLN A 152 -15.45 19.33 0.08
CA GLN A 152 -15.86 20.72 -0.17
C GLN A 152 -14.68 21.70 -0.26
N SER A 153 -13.45 21.22 -0.07
CA SER A 153 -12.24 22.04 0.00
C SER A 153 -11.27 21.65 -1.12
N ASN A 154 -10.47 22.61 -1.57
CA ASN A 154 -9.38 22.31 -2.48
C ASN A 154 -8.15 21.85 -1.67
N VAL A 155 -7.96 20.54 -1.53
CA VAL A 155 -6.82 19.94 -0.84
C VAL A 155 -5.95 19.23 -1.87
N ILE A 156 -4.74 19.76 -2.08
CA ILE A 156 -3.73 19.14 -2.95
C ILE A 156 -2.66 18.52 -2.07
N VAL A 157 -2.39 17.23 -2.26
CA VAL A 157 -1.35 16.49 -1.54
C VAL A 157 -0.23 16.17 -2.52
N GLU A 158 0.98 16.64 -2.21
CA GLU A 158 2.17 16.45 -3.03
C GLU A 158 3.16 15.43 -2.41
N LEU A 159 2.79 14.82 -1.28
CA LEU A 159 3.60 13.80 -0.62
C LEU A 159 3.67 12.56 -1.53
N ARG A 160 4.89 12.21 -1.96
CA ARG A 160 5.12 11.07 -2.85
C ARG A 160 5.55 9.85 -2.03
N SER A 161 4.95 8.70 -2.33
CA SER A 161 5.41 7.45 -1.72
C SER A 161 6.67 6.93 -2.41
N PRO A 162 7.53 6.21 -1.69
CA PRO A 162 8.60 5.47 -2.30
C PRO A 162 8.05 4.53 -3.37
N SER A 163 8.72 4.43 -4.51
CA SER A 163 8.34 3.53 -5.58
C SER A 163 9.51 2.61 -5.94
N ALA A 164 9.19 1.40 -6.35
CA ALA A 164 10.14 0.45 -6.86
C ALA A 164 9.73 0.02 -8.27
N ASN A 165 10.71 -0.27 -9.09
CA ASN A 165 10.47 -0.85 -10.40
C ASN A 165 10.36 -2.37 -10.27
N VAL A 166 9.15 -2.92 -10.38
CA VAL A 166 8.90 -4.35 -10.40
C VAL A 166 9.02 -4.85 -11.82
N ASN A 167 9.83 -5.87 -12.05
CA ASN A 167 9.96 -6.48 -13.37
C ASN A 167 8.70 -7.31 -13.69
N LEU A 168 8.00 -6.93 -14.74
CA LEU A 168 6.77 -7.61 -15.20
C LEU A 168 7.02 -8.63 -16.33
N GLU A 169 8.29 -8.83 -16.70
CA GLU A 169 8.64 -9.80 -17.73
C GLU A 169 8.28 -11.22 -17.29
N ASN A 170 7.58 -11.97 -18.16
CA ASN A 170 7.06 -13.32 -17.88
C ASN A 170 6.12 -13.44 -16.66
N ALA A 171 5.57 -12.32 -16.18
CA ALA A 171 4.54 -12.34 -15.15
C ALA A 171 3.15 -12.60 -15.77
N TYR A 172 2.29 -13.28 -15.02
CA TYR A 172 0.90 -13.48 -15.43
C TYR A 172 0.06 -12.27 -15.09
N SER A 173 -0.58 -11.72 -16.12
CA SER A 173 -1.40 -10.51 -15.99
C SER A 173 -2.85 -10.80 -16.36
N LEU A 174 -3.79 -10.19 -15.62
CA LEU A 174 -5.22 -10.20 -15.88
C LEU A 174 -5.72 -8.77 -16.05
N GLY A 175 -6.57 -8.54 -17.04
CA GLY A 175 -7.20 -7.25 -17.30
C GLY A 175 -6.56 -6.50 -18.45
N SER A 176 -6.43 -5.19 -18.35
CA SER A 176 -6.01 -4.31 -19.44
C SER A 176 -4.55 -4.51 -19.85
N LYS A 177 -4.30 -4.41 -21.15
CA LYS A 177 -2.93 -4.31 -21.71
C LYS A 177 -2.37 -2.88 -21.60
N HIS A 178 -3.24 -1.89 -21.41
CA HIS A 178 -2.91 -0.47 -21.26
C HIS A 178 -3.65 0.09 -20.05
N PRO A 179 -3.33 -0.39 -18.83
CA PRO A 179 -4.03 0.00 -17.63
C PRO A 179 -3.62 1.40 -17.17
N LEU A 180 -4.50 2.10 -16.47
CA LEU A 180 -4.14 3.27 -15.68
C LEU A 180 -3.41 2.87 -14.39
N VAL A 181 -3.76 1.69 -13.86
CA VAL A 181 -3.22 1.14 -12.62
C VAL A 181 -2.76 -0.29 -12.84
N THR A 182 -1.50 -0.56 -12.49
CA THR A 182 -0.95 -1.92 -12.41
C THR A 182 -0.82 -2.28 -10.93
N LEU A 183 -1.54 -3.31 -10.50
CA LEU A 183 -1.44 -3.88 -9.16
C LEU A 183 -0.68 -5.20 -9.25
N VAL A 184 0.54 -5.24 -8.71
CA VAL A 184 1.36 -6.45 -8.63
C VAL A 184 1.19 -7.05 -7.24
N GLU A 185 0.81 -8.31 -7.17
CA GLU A 185 0.76 -9.09 -5.94
C GLU A 185 1.92 -10.09 -5.91
N PHE A 186 2.74 -10.04 -4.86
CA PHE A 186 3.63 -11.13 -4.49
C PHE A 186 2.93 -12.01 -3.47
N ALA A 187 2.67 -13.26 -3.83
CA ALA A 187 1.83 -14.14 -3.05
C ALA A 187 2.34 -15.59 -2.97
N ASP A 188 1.73 -16.32 -2.05
CA ASP A 188 2.00 -17.71 -1.72
C ASP A 188 0.68 -18.46 -1.61
N TYR A 189 0.53 -19.55 -2.34
CA TYR A 189 -0.71 -20.34 -2.40
C TYR A 189 -1.07 -21.05 -1.08
N GLU A 190 -0.10 -21.28 -0.19
CA GLU A 190 -0.34 -21.83 1.16
C GLU A 190 -0.63 -20.74 2.20
N CYS A 191 -0.45 -19.45 1.86
CA CYS A 191 -0.65 -18.35 2.79
C CYS A 191 -2.14 -18.05 3.00
N PRO A 192 -2.66 -18.16 4.25
CA PRO A 192 -4.08 -17.91 4.52
C PRO A 192 -4.50 -16.45 4.27
N TYR A 193 -3.57 -15.52 4.36
CA TYR A 193 -3.83 -14.11 4.06
C TYR A 193 -3.95 -13.85 2.55
N CYS A 194 -3.16 -14.54 1.71
CA CYS A 194 -3.30 -14.49 0.26
C CYS A 194 -4.62 -15.10 -0.19
N GLN A 195 -4.99 -16.27 0.39
CA GLN A 195 -6.29 -16.89 0.14
C GLN A 195 -7.46 -15.94 0.42
N LYS A 196 -7.39 -15.19 1.53
CA LYS A 196 -8.44 -14.24 1.92
C LYS A 196 -8.58 -13.10 0.92
N VAL A 197 -7.48 -12.59 0.38
CA VAL A 197 -7.48 -11.42 -0.50
C VAL A 197 -7.76 -11.76 -1.97
N ALA A 198 -7.54 -13.01 -2.40
CA ALA A 198 -7.69 -13.42 -3.80
C ALA A 198 -9.08 -13.09 -4.38
N SER A 199 -10.17 -13.34 -3.62
CA SER A 199 -11.52 -12.98 -4.06
C SER A 199 -11.75 -11.47 -4.14
N ASP A 200 -11.09 -10.68 -3.30
CA ASP A 200 -11.20 -9.23 -3.30
C ASP A 200 -10.48 -8.62 -4.50
N LEU A 201 -9.34 -9.18 -4.91
CA LEU A 201 -8.62 -8.78 -6.13
C LEU A 201 -9.45 -9.06 -7.39
N ARG A 202 -10.19 -10.18 -7.44
CA ARG A 202 -11.11 -10.46 -8.56
C ARG A 202 -12.24 -9.42 -8.63
N LYS A 203 -12.85 -9.08 -7.51
CA LYS A 203 -13.88 -8.03 -7.48
C LYS A 203 -13.34 -6.68 -7.94
N LEU A 204 -12.11 -6.32 -7.53
CA LEU A 204 -11.46 -5.10 -8.01
C LEU A 204 -11.27 -5.11 -9.52
N GLN A 205 -10.81 -6.24 -10.08
CA GLN A 205 -10.64 -6.37 -11.52
C GLN A 205 -11.97 -6.20 -12.27
N ASP A 206 -13.04 -6.81 -11.76
CA ASP A 206 -14.38 -6.70 -12.36
C ASP A 206 -14.90 -5.26 -12.30
N GLU A 207 -14.66 -4.54 -11.20
CA GLU A 207 -15.13 -3.18 -10.99
C GLU A 207 -14.35 -2.14 -11.80
N PHE A 208 -13.02 -2.21 -11.79
CA PHE A 208 -12.18 -1.24 -12.48
C PHE A 208 -11.97 -1.56 -13.98
N GLY A 209 -12.23 -2.81 -14.38
CA GLY A 209 -12.20 -3.25 -15.79
C GLY A 209 -10.91 -2.88 -16.51
N ASP A 210 -11.05 -2.15 -17.62
CA ASP A 210 -9.91 -1.75 -18.48
C ASP A 210 -8.94 -0.73 -17.83
N LYS A 211 -9.29 -0.21 -16.66
CA LYS A 211 -8.40 0.71 -15.93
C LYS A 211 -7.34 -0.01 -15.09
N LEU A 212 -7.56 -1.28 -14.78
CA LEU A 212 -6.72 -2.08 -13.89
C LEU A 212 -6.11 -3.28 -14.61
N ALA A 213 -4.83 -3.53 -14.33
CA ALA A 213 -4.20 -4.83 -14.55
C ALA A 213 -3.76 -5.43 -13.22
N LEU A 214 -4.16 -6.66 -12.95
CA LEU A 214 -3.61 -7.48 -11.88
C LEU A 214 -2.43 -8.27 -12.40
N VAL A 215 -1.31 -8.25 -11.69
CA VAL A 215 -0.12 -9.02 -12.01
C VAL A 215 0.23 -9.90 -10.83
N TYR A 216 0.44 -11.17 -11.07
CA TYR A 216 0.81 -12.14 -10.05
C TYR A 216 2.30 -12.46 -10.12
N LYS A 217 2.95 -12.49 -8.97
CA LYS A 217 4.36 -12.88 -8.79
C LYS A 217 4.46 -13.91 -7.68
N ASP A 218 5.19 -14.98 -7.95
CA ASP A 218 5.38 -16.06 -6.98
C ASP A 218 6.32 -15.65 -5.85
N PHE A 219 5.87 -15.82 -4.61
CA PHE A 219 6.72 -15.59 -3.43
C PHE A 219 6.52 -16.69 -2.39
N PRO A 220 6.86 -17.97 -2.74
CA PRO A 220 6.71 -19.08 -1.81
C PRO A 220 7.57 -18.87 -0.57
N LEU A 221 6.95 -18.97 0.61
CA LEU A 221 7.61 -18.78 1.90
C LEU A 221 8.27 -20.08 2.37
N PRO A 222 9.46 -20.03 2.98
CA PRO A 222 10.19 -21.24 3.39
C PRO A 222 9.45 -22.12 4.41
N MET A 223 8.49 -21.57 5.15
CA MET A 223 7.68 -22.28 6.13
C MET A 223 6.53 -23.07 5.51
N HIS A 224 6.20 -22.84 4.25
CA HIS A 224 5.10 -23.45 3.52
C HIS A 224 5.63 -24.56 2.61
N SER A 225 5.36 -25.81 2.97
CA SER A 225 6.02 -26.96 2.33
C SER A 225 5.55 -27.27 0.91
N HIS A 226 4.34 -26.85 0.53
CA HIS A 226 3.74 -27.11 -0.77
C HIS A 226 3.76 -25.89 -1.70
N SER A 227 4.02 -24.68 -1.17
CA SER A 227 3.85 -23.44 -1.91
C SER A 227 4.72 -23.35 -3.17
N GLN A 228 5.97 -23.85 -3.11
CA GLN A 228 6.85 -23.93 -4.29
C GLN A 228 6.23 -24.77 -5.40
N LYS A 229 5.72 -25.96 -5.07
CA LYS A 229 5.10 -26.86 -6.07
C LYS A 229 3.75 -26.35 -6.56
N ALA A 230 2.98 -25.69 -5.73
CA ALA A 230 1.74 -25.02 -6.14
C ALA A 230 2.02 -23.88 -7.13
N ALA A 231 3.05 -23.08 -6.90
CA ALA A 231 3.50 -22.05 -7.82
C ALA A 231 3.95 -22.62 -9.18
N GLU A 232 4.77 -23.66 -9.17
CA GLU A 232 5.16 -24.37 -10.40
C GLU A 232 3.94 -24.93 -11.15
N ALA A 233 2.96 -25.50 -10.43
CA ALA A 233 1.72 -26.02 -11.01
C ALA A 233 0.88 -24.92 -11.70
N ALA A 234 0.73 -23.76 -11.07
CA ALA A 234 0.05 -22.61 -11.66
C ALA A 234 0.71 -22.19 -12.98
N ARG A 235 2.04 -22.12 -13.01
CA ARG A 235 2.79 -21.79 -14.22
C ARG A 235 2.66 -22.88 -15.29
N CYS A 236 2.69 -24.16 -14.92
CA CYS A 236 2.42 -25.27 -15.85
C CYS A 236 1.02 -25.19 -16.48
N ALA A 237 0.00 -24.79 -15.69
CA ALA A 237 -1.33 -24.50 -16.21
C ALA A 237 -1.31 -23.26 -17.15
N GLY A 238 -0.50 -22.27 -16.82
CA GLY A 238 -0.28 -21.08 -17.64
C GLY A 238 0.28 -21.38 -19.04
N LYS A 239 1.15 -22.41 -19.20
CA LYS A 239 1.60 -22.89 -20.51
C LYS A 239 0.48 -23.41 -21.40
N GLN A 240 -0.62 -23.80 -20.77
CA GLN A 240 -1.83 -24.23 -21.47
C GLN A 240 -2.91 -23.12 -21.53
N GLY A 241 -2.54 -21.88 -21.22
CA GLY A 241 -3.42 -20.71 -21.26
C GLY A 241 -4.45 -20.63 -20.13
N LYS A 242 -4.25 -21.38 -19.03
CA LYS A 242 -5.20 -21.48 -17.91
C LYS A 242 -4.57 -21.10 -16.56
N PHE A 243 -3.65 -20.14 -16.58
CA PHE A 243 -3.02 -19.69 -15.33
C PHE A 243 -4.05 -19.20 -14.29
N TRP A 244 -4.93 -18.31 -14.70
CA TRP A 244 -5.84 -17.66 -13.76
C TRP A 244 -6.94 -18.57 -13.24
N GLU A 245 -7.45 -19.48 -14.05
CA GLU A 245 -8.40 -20.49 -13.61
C GLU A 245 -7.77 -21.44 -12.59
N TYR A 246 -6.51 -21.82 -12.85
CA TYR A 246 -5.76 -22.69 -11.95
C TYR A 246 -5.34 -21.97 -10.67
N HIS A 247 -4.92 -20.73 -10.78
CA HIS A 247 -4.62 -19.84 -9.65
C HIS A 247 -5.82 -19.73 -8.70
N ASP A 248 -7.02 -19.51 -9.23
CA ASP A 248 -8.23 -19.43 -8.42
C ASP A 248 -8.58 -20.76 -7.75
N GLU A 249 -8.30 -21.87 -8.43
CA GLU A 249 -8.50 -23.21 -7.86
C GLU A 249 -7.54 -23.47 -6.69
N LEU A 250 -6.26 -23.12 -6.83
CA LEU A 250 -5.28 -23.27 -5.77
C LEU A 250 -5.67 -22.50 -4.50
N PHE A 251 -6.18 -21.29 -4.61
CA PHE A 251 -6.67 -20.53 -3.45
C PHE A 251 -7.98 -21.05 -2.87
N ARG A 252 -8.76 -21.82 -3.63
CA ARG A 252 -9.97 -22.52 -3.14
C ARG A 252 -9.66 -23.86 -2.51
N SER A 253 -8.62 -24.54 -3.01
CA SER A 253 -8.22 -25.84 -2.54
C SER A 253 -7.66 -25.77 -1.11
N LYS A 254 -7.94 -26.79 -0.32
CA LYS A 254 -7.38 -26.95 1.02
C LYS A 254 -6.17 -27.90 1.04
N GLN A 255 -5.86 -28.49 -0.09
CA GLN A 255 -4.79 -29.45 -0.27
C GLN A 255 -3.96 -29.07 -1.49
N LEU A 256 -2.64 -28.99 -1.31
CA LEU A 256 -1.69 -28.54 -2.33
C LEU A 256 -0.57 -29.58 -2.54
N ASP A 257 -0.80 -30.83 -2.14
CA ASP A 257 0.11 -31.92 -2.46
C ASP A 257 0.07 -32.25 -3.97
N VAL A 258 1.13 -32.86 -4.48
CA VAL A 258 1.31 -33.12 -5.92
C VAL A 258 0.14 -33.93 -6.53
N GLY A 259 -0.46 -34.83 -5.73
CA GLY A 259 -1.61 -35.60 -6.18
C GLY A 259 -2.81 -34.71 -6.45
N GLN A 260 -3.16 -33.85 -5.49
CA GLN A 260 -4.25 -32.89 -5.62
C GLN A 260 -3.99 -31.89 -6.75
N LEU A 261 -2.76 -31.39 -6.89
CA LEU A 261 -2.40 -30.48 -7.99
C LEU A 261 -2.68 -31.09 -9.36
N LYS A 262 -2.44 -32.39 -9.56
CA LYS A 262 -2.76 -33.10 -10.81
C LYS A 262 -4.28 -33.33 -10.99
N GLU A 263 -5.01 -33.58 -9.92
CA GLU A 263 -6.47 -33.69 -9.94
C GLU A 263 -7.14 -32.37 -10.30
N ASP A 264 -6.68 -31.26 -9.75
CA ASP A 264 -7.17 -29.91 -10.06
C ASP A 264 -6.92 -29.56 -11.54
N ALA A 265 -5.78 -29.97 -12.09
CA ALA A 265 -5.49 -29.80 -13.50
C ALA A 265 -6.47 -30.58 -14.42
N LEU A 266 -6.81 -31.80 -14.03
CA LEU A 266 -7.82 -32.60 -14.73
C LEU A 266 -9.21 -31.98 -14.65
N ALA A 267 -9.61 -31.49 -13.47
CA ALA A 267 -10.90 -30.81 -13.25
C ALA A 267 -11.04 -29.56 -14.12
N LEU A 268 -9.94 -28.88 -14.39
CA LEU A 268 -9.88 -27.71 -15.27
C LEU A 268 -9.67 -28.07 -16.75
N HIS A 269 -9.75 -29.36 -17.12
CA HIS A 269 -9.58 -29.86 -18.49
C HIS A 269 -8.22 -29.51 -19.11
N LEU A 270 -7.15 -29.52 -18.32
CA LEU A 270 -5.78 -29.41 -18.81
C LEU A 270 -5.32 -30.76 -19.42
N ASP A 271 -4.39 -30.72 -20.38
CA ASP A 271 -3.72 -31.92 -20.85
C ASP A 271 -2.88 -32.51 -19.70
N ALA A 272 -3.33 -33.63 -19.15
CA ALA A 272 -2.74 -34.26 -17.97
C ALA A 272 -1.29 -34.72 -18.19
N ARG A 273 -0.94 -35.12 -19.43
CA ARG A 273 0.42 -35.56 -19.75
C ARG A 273 1.36 -34.37 -19.79
N GLN A 274 0.96 -33.30 -20.50
CA GLN A 274 1.75 -32.07 -20.61
C GLN A 274 1.93 -31.45 -19.22
N PHE A 275 0.83 -31.31 -18.46
CA PHE A 275 0.87 -30.76 -17.09
C PHE A 275 1.75 -31.59 -16.17
N GLY A 276 1.56 -32.93 -16.14
CA GLY A 276 2.35 -33.83 -15.30
C GLY A 276 3.83 -33.80 -15.66
N THR A 277 4.19 -33.79 -16.96
CA THR A 277 5.58 -33.67 -17.39
C THR A 277 6.22 -32.36 -16.91
N CYS A 278 5.53 -31.22 -17.09
CA CYS A 278 5.99 -29.93 -16.66
C CYS A 278 6.22 -29.89 -15.13
N LEU A 279 5.24 -30.34 -14.35
CA LEU A 279 5.30 -30.30 -12.88
C LEU A 279 6.37 -31.26 -12.31
N ASP A 280 6.44 -32.49 -12.84
CA ASP A 280 7.36 -33.52 -12.35
C ASP A 280 8.82 -33.21 -12.73
N SER A 281 9.06 -32.57 -13.85
CA SER A 281 10.40 -32.13 -14.26
C SER A 281 10.89 -30.88 -13.53
N GLY A 282 9.99 -30.13 -12.88
CA GLY A 282 10.32 -28.82 -12.28
C GLY A 282 10.66 -27.75 -13.30
N GLU A 283 10.11 -27.84 -14.51
CA GLU A 283 10.39 -26.93 -15.62
C GLU A 283 10.19 -25.44 -15.24
N GLU A 284 9.21 -25.14 -14.39
CA GLU A 284 8.88 -23.79 -13.94
C GLU A 284 9.59 -23.35 -12.65
N ALA A 285 10.39 -24.20 -12.03
CA ALA A 285 11.06 -23.91 -10.76
C ALA A 285 11.98 -22.68 -10.83
N ALA A 286 12.66 -22.49 -11.95
CA ALA A 286 13.55 -21.33 -12.16
C ALA A 286 12.78 -20.01 -12.25
N ASP A 287 11.59 -20.02 -12.84
CA ASP A 287 10.75 -18.84 -12.95
C ASP A 287 10.13 -18.44 -11.61
N VAL A 288 9.66 -19.41 -10.84
CA VAL A 288 9.22 -19.21 -9.45
C VAL A 288 10.37 -18.64 -8.59
N GLN A 289 11.56 -19.21 -8.72
CA GLN A 289 12.71 -18.74 -7.96
C GLN A 289 13.13 -17.31 -8.34
N ARG A 290 13.04 -16.94 -9.61
CA ARG A 290 13.33 -15.56 -10.10
C ARG A 290 12.37 -14.55 -9.48
N ASP A 291 11.06 -14.85 -9.45
CA ASP A 291 10.07 -13.97 -8.82
C ASP A 291 10.34 -13.82 -7.32
N ARG A 292 10.66 -14.93 -6.65
CA ARG A 292 11.00 -14.92 -5.23
C ARG A 292 12.27 -14.08 -4.96
N GLU A 293 13.31 -14.24 -5.77
CA GLU A 293 14.55 -13.46 -5.64
C GLU A 293 14.32 -11.97 -5.88
N GLU A 294 13.46 -11.62 -6.82
CA GLU A 294 13.05 -10.23 -7.02
C GLU A 294 12.33 -9.69 -5.80
N GLY A 295 11.35 -10.42 -5.25
CA GLY A 295 10.68 -10.01 -4.02
C GLY A 295 11.66 -9.81 -2.86
N VAL A 296 12.65 -10.68 -2.70
CA VAL A 296 13.72 -10.51 -1.71
C VAL A 296 14.55 -9.25 -1.98
N LYS A 297 14.92 -8.99 -3.23
CA LYS A 297 15.63 -7.75 -3.64
C LYS A 297 14.78 -6.50 -3.41
N LEU A 298 13.48 -6.61 -3.47
CA LEU A 298 12.53 -5.54 -3.14
C LEU A 298 12.25 -5.43 -1.62
N GLY A 299 12.93 -6.22 -0.78
CA GLY A 299 12.81 -6.17 0.69
C GLY A 299 11.56 -6.84 1.24
N LEU A 300 10.90 -7.69 0.45
CA LEU A 300 9.71 -8.40 0.92
C LEU A 300 10.10 -9.50 1.91
N SER A 301 9.35 -9.59 3.01
CA SER A 301 9.55 -10.58 4.06
C SER A 301 8.33 -11.45 4.33
N GLY A 302 7.22 -11.22 3.61
CA GLY A 302 5.97 -11.96 3.79
C GLY A 302 4.96 -11.69 2.68
N THR A 303 3.86 -12.44 2.72
CA THR A 303 2.77 -12.39 1.76
C THR A 303 1.42 -12.18 2.45
N PRO A 304 0.44 -11.56 1.77
CA PRO A 304 0.60 -10.88 0.50
C PRO A 304 1.39 -9.58 0.61
N SER A 305 2.09 -9.18 -0.45
CA SER A 305 2.74 -7.88 -0.60
C SER A 305 2.36 -7.29 -1.95
N PHE A 306 2.04 -6.00 -1.97
CA PHE A 306 1.48 -5.35 -3.16
C PHE A 306 2.36 -4.21 -3.64
N PHE A 307 2.42 -4.03 -4.95
CA PHE A 307 2.90 -2.81 -5.58
C PHE A 307 1.80 -2.26 -6.50
N VAL A 308 1.35 -1.05 -6.23
CA VAL A 308 0.35 -0.37 -7.06
C VAL A 308 1.03 0.80 -7.76
N ASN A 309 1.20 0.72 -9.08
CA ASN A 309 2.02 1.64 -9.87
C ASN A 309 3.43 1.83 -9.27
N GLY A 310 4.04 0.73 -8.79
CA GLY A 310 5.36 0.74 -8.15
C GLY A 310 5.37 1.14 -6.67
N HIS A 311 4.27 1.60 -6.10
CA HIS A 311 4.18 1.98 -4.70
C HIS A 311 3.88 0.78 -3.82
N PHE A 312 4.71 0.55 -2.81
CA PHE A 312 4.67 -0.64 -1.97
C PHE A 312 3.61 -0.55 -0.87
N TYR A 313 2.85 -1.62 -0.71
CA TYR A 313 1.88 -1.83 0.37
C TYR A 313 2.06 -3.25 0.94
N SER A 314 2.21 -3.37 2.26
CA SER A 314 2.41 -4.66 2.92
C SER A 314 1.17 -5.14 3.67
N GLY A 315 1.04 -6.46 3.79
CA GLY A 315 0.04 -7.12 4.62
C GLY A 315 -1.29 -7.38 3.91
N ALA A 316 -2.16 -8.09 4.62
CA ALA A 316 -3.49 -8.43 4.12
C ALA A 316 -4.41 -7.20 4.13
N LEU A 317 -4.40 -6.46 3.03
CA LEU A 317 -5.34 -5.37 2.80
C LEU A 317 -6.72 -5.96 2.52
N ASP A 318 -7.76 -5.38 3.11
CA ASP A 318 -9.13 -5.72 2.77
C ASP A 318 -9.59 -5.03 1.47
N TYR A 319 -10.74 -5.46 0.96
CA TYR A 319 -11.31 -4.88 -0.26
C TYR A 319 -11.41 -3.35 -0.22
N THR A 320 -11.84 -2.79 0.92
CA THR A 320 -12.03 -1.33 1.07
C THR A 320 -10.71 -0.56 0.93
N ALA A 321 -9.65 -1.08 1.56
CA ALA A 321 -8.32 -0.46 1.48
C ALA A 321 -7.74 -0.58 0.06
N LEU A 322 -7.85 -1.76 -0.58
CA LEU A 322 -7.39 -1.98 -1.95
C LEU A 322 -8.16 -1.10 -2.95
N HIS A 323 -9.50 -1.03 -2.81
CA HIS A 323 -10.34 -0.18 -3.65
C HIS A 323 -9.91 1.29 -3.55
N GLN A 324 -9.74 1.81 -2.33
CA GLN A 324 -9.32 3.19 -2.13
C GLN A 324 -7.94 3.47 -2.77
N ILE A 325 -6.97 2.56 -2.62
CA ILE A 325 -5.64 2.69 -3.21
C ILE A 325 -5.72 2.74 -4.75
N VAL A 326 -6.49 1.84 -5.36
CA VAL A 326 -6.65 1.79 -6.81
C VAL A 326 -7.39 3.04 -7.33
N GLU A 327 -8.45 3.46 -6.65
CA GLU A 327 -9.21 4.66 -6.99
C GLU A 327 -8.33 5.92 -6.94
N GLU A 328 -7.53 6.12 -5.87
CA GLU A 328 -6.57 7.22 -5.75
C GLU A 328 -5.58 7.23 -6.93
N GLN A 329 -5.10 6.07 -7.38
CA GLN A 329 -4.18 5.95 -8.50
C GLN A 329 -4.86 6.20 -9.86
N VAL A 330 -6.11 5.79 -10.04
CA VAL A 330 -6.90 6.08 -11.24
C VAL A 330 -7.17 7.59 -11.35
N GLU A 331 -7.49 8.25 -10.23
CA GLU A 331 -7.73 9.70 -10.21
C GLU A 331 -6.46 10.52 -10.46
N ALA A 332 -5.31 10.03 -10.00
CA ALA A 332 -4.00 10.67 -10.18
C ALA A 332 -3.41 10.45 -11.59
N ALA A 333 -3.94 9.49 -12.36
CA ALA A 333 -3.45 9.22 -13.71
C ALA A 333 -3.66 10.45 -14.62
N PRO A 334 -2.69 10.81 -15.48
CA PRO A 334 -2.83 11.90 -16.42
C PRO A 334 -4.07 11.65 -17.30
N ARG A 335 -5.04 12.55 -17.24
CA ARG A 335 -6.15 12.51 -18.21
C ARG A 335 -5.56 12.80 -19.57
N GLU A 336 -5.70 11.86 -20.51
CA GLU A 336 -5.39 12.16 -21.91
C GLU A 336 -6.13 13.43 -22.30
N SER A 337 -5.38 14.50 -22.55
CA SER A 337 -5.95 15.72 -23.11
C SER A 337 -6.50 15.34 -24.48
N THR A 338 -7.81 15.23 -24.60
CA THR A 338 -8.51 15.23 -25.88
C THR A 338 -8.24 16.56 -26.55
N VAL A 339 -7.11 16.66 -27.22
CA VAL A 339 -6.87 17.71 -28.19
C VAL A 339 -7.87 17.44 -29.31
N ALA A 340 -8.99 18.14 -29.28
CA ALA A 340 -9.91 18.20 -30.40
C ALA A 340 -9.12 18.75 -31.60
N VAL A 341 -8.73 17.87 -32.49
CA VAL A 341 -8.23 18.26 -33.81
C VAL A 341 -9.43 18.80 -34.56
N ASN A 342 -9.63 20.13 -34.46
CA ASN A 342 -10.50 20.83 -35.38
C ASN A 342 -9.90 20.72 -36.80
N ARG A 343 -10.54 19.93 -37.64
CA ARG A 343 -10.35 19.96 -39.11
C ARG A 343 -11.27 21.00 -39.71
#